data_4ed83924aa5d20496c6ef3c0ccd6fd46
#
_entry.id   4ed83924aa5d20496c6ef3c0ccd6fd46
#
_cell.length_a   1.000
_cell.length_b   1.000
_cell.length_c   1.000
_cell.angle_alpha   90.00
_cell.angle_beta   90.00
_cell.angle_gamma   90.00
#
_symmetry.space_group_name_H-M   'P 1'
#
loop_
_entity.id
_entity.type
_entity.pdbx_description
1 polymer ?
#
loop_
_entity_poly.entity_id
_entity_poly.type
_entity_poly.pdbx_seq_one_letter_code
_entity_poly.pdbx_strand_id
1 'polypeptide(L)' 'MADAPRSEGVELTRAQALARLNEILGQLEELEPRLAASSSAEVEMTLLERATEQVEEAGRLLEQLGRVAG' A
#
# COMPACT_ATOMS: atom_id res chain seq x y z
N MET A 1 -5.92 27.41 -14.63
CA MET A 1 -5.78 27.02 -14.42
C MET A 1 -5.27 26.16 -14.13
N ALA A 2 -5.11 25.97 -13.95
CA ALA A 2 -4.82 25.30 -13.66
C ALA A 2 -4.44 24.49 -13.40
N ASP A 3 -4.32 24.10 -13.33
CA ASP A 3 -4.03 23.42 -13.06
C ASP A 3 -3.76 22.50 -12.76
N ALA A 4 -3.80 22.19 -12.64
CA ALA A 4 -3.63 21.37 -12.27
C ALA A 4 -3.17 20.41 -12.47
N PRO A 5 -2.91 19.91 -12.59
CA PRO A 5 -2.60 19.01 -12.56
C PRO A 5 -2.04 18.13 -12.60
N ARG A 6 -1.60 18.08 -12.66
CA ARG A 6 -1.02 17.39 -12.63
C ARG A 6 -0.80 16.50 -12.07
N SER A 7 -0.90 16.64 -11.56
CA SER A 7 -0.59 15.80 -10.73
C SER A 7 -1.03 14.59 -10.97
N GLU A 8 -1.84 14.61 -11.60
CA GLU A 8 -2.40 13.60 -11.75
C GLU A 8 -1.70 12.46 -11.85
N GLY A 9 -1.90 11.64 -11.19
CA GLY A 9 -1.43 10.37 -11.22
C GLY A 9 -0.01 10.28 -11.08
N VAL A 10 0.49 11.30 -10.84
CA VAL A 10 1.86 11.28 -10.88
C VAL A 10 2.42 10.92 -9.57
N GLU A 11 2.79 11.81 -8.78
CA GLU A 11 3.42 11.51 -7.54
C GLU A 11 2.59 12.04 -6.40
N LEU A 12 2.48 11.24 -5.37
CA LEU A 12 1.83 11.67 -4.16
C LEU A 12 2.76 12.60 -3.40
N THR A 13 2.18 13.51 -2.65
CA THR A 13 2.98 14.30 -1.74
C THR A 13 3.53 13.38 -0.66
N ARG A 14 4.52 13.89 0.08
CA ARG A 14 5.08 13.12 1.17
C ARG A 14 4.00 12.74 2.17
N ALA A 15 3.13 13.68 2.52
CA ALA A 15 2.07 13.41 3.49
C ALA A 15 1.12 12.34 2.98
N GLN A 16 0.77 12.41 1.70
CA GLN A 16 -0.13 11.44 1.11
C GLN A 16 0.50 10.05 1.07
N ALA A 17 1.78 9.99 0.73
CA ALA A 17 2.48 8.72 0.68
C ALA A 17 2.58 8.10 2.06
N LEU A 18 2.86 8.90 3.07
CA LEU A 18 2.94 8.40 4.43
C LEU A 18 1.58 7.91 4.92
N ALA A 19 0.53 8.66 4.59
CA ALA A 19 -0.82 8.25 4.97
C ALA A 19 -1.17 6.92 4.31
N ARG A 20 -0.81 6.75 3.05
CA ARG A 20 -1.09 5.51 2.34
C ARG A 20 -0.31 4.35 2.93
N LEU A 21 0.96 4.57 3.24
CA LEU A 21 1.77 3.55 3.90
C LEU A 21 1.15 3.12 5.21
N ASN A 22 0.70 4.09 5.99
CA ASN A 22 0.07 3.79 7.27
C ASN A 22 -1.19 2.94 7.08
N GLU A 23 -1.96 3.27 6.07
CA GLU A 23 -3.15 2.52 5.72
C GLU A 23 -2.81 1.08 5.35
N ILE A 24 -1.77 0.92 4.53
CA ILE A 24 -1.34 -0.41 4.12
C ILE A 24 -0.88 -1.23 5.33
N LEU A 25 -0.14 -0.62 6.22
CA LEU A 25 0.30 -1.32 7.42
C LEU A 25 -0.88 -1.81 8.24
N GLY A 26 -1.91 -0.98 8.38
CA GLY A 26 -3.10 -1.40 9.09
C GLY A 26 -3.79 -2.56 8.43
N GLN A 27 -3.87 -2.54 7.11
CA GLN A 27 -4.49 -3.62 6.37
C GLN A 27 -3.69 -4.91 6.49
N LEU A 28 -2.37 -4.80 6.45
CA LEU A 28 -1.52 -5.98 6.61
C LEU A 28 -1.68 -6.58 8.00
N GLU A 29 -1.80 -5.74 9.01
CA GLU A 29 -2.01 -6.23 10.37
C GLU A 29 -3.33 -6.97 10.49
N GLU A 30 -4.35 -6.52 9.76
CA GLU A 30 -5.64 -7.19 9.79
C GLU A 30 -5.61 -8.52 9.06
N LEU A 31 -4.71 -8.67 8.11
CA LEU A 31 -4.60 -9.94 7.39
C LEU A 31 -4.13 -11.07 8.28
N GLU A 32 -3.29 -10.75 9.24
CA GLU A 32 -2.71 -11.78 10.11
C GLU A 32 -3.77 -12.60 10.82
N PRO A 33 -4.73 -11.98 11.52
CA PRO A 33 -5.76 -12.79 12.18
C PRO A 33 -6.68 -13.50 11.19
N ARG A 34 -6.86 -12.92 10.01
CA ARG A 34 -7.68 -13.59 9.01
C ARG A 34 -7.01 -14.85 8.50
N LEU A 35 -5.70 -14.77 8.29
CA LEU A 35 -4.94 -15.94 7.88
C LEU A 35 -5.00 -17.01 8.96
N ALA A 36 -4.85 -16.60 10.22
CA ALA A 36 -4.87 -17.55 11.32
C ALA A 36 -6.23 -18.22 11.47
N ALA A 37 -7.29 -17.48 11.14
CA ALA A 37 -8.64 -18.00 11.28
C ALA A 37 -9.09 -18.82 10.06
N SER A 38 -8.33 -18.74 8.97
CA SER A 38 -8.74 -19.39 7.74
C SER A 38 -8.50 -20.88 7.82
N SER A 39 -9.47 -21.65 7.30
CA SER A 39 -9.32 -23.10 7.19
C SER A 39 -9.34 -23.54 5.74
N SER A 40 -9.34 -22.59 4.81
CA SER A 40 -9.42 -22.90 3.39
C SER A 40 -8.15 -22.45 2.69
N ALA A 41 -7.58 -23.33 1.90
CA ALA A 41 -6.38 -23.00 1.15
C ALA A 41 -6.66 -21.89 0.14
N GLU A 42 -7.86 -21.88 -0.44
CA GLU A 42 -8.20 -20.83 -1.38
C GLU A 42 -8.25 -19.46 -0.74
N VAL A 43 -8.82 -19.41 0.45
CA VAL A 43 -8.89 -18.14 1.17
C VAL A 43 -7.49 -17.68 1.54
N GLU A 44 -6.66 -18.60 1.99
CA GLU A 44 -5.29 -18.26 2.34
C GLU A 44 -4.53 -17.73 1.15
N MET A 45 -4.70 -18.35 -0.02
CA MET A 45 -4.04 -17.86 -1.22
C MET A 45 -4.49 -16.46 -1.58
N THR A 46 -5.79 -16.21 -1.49
CA THR A 46 -6.31 -14.88 -1.79
C THR A 46 -5.73 -13.84 -0.84
N LEU A 47 -5.66 -14.16 0.44
CA LEU A 47 -5.12 -13.24 1.42
C LEU A 47 -3.64 -12.97 1.18
N LEU A 48 -2.90 -14.02 0.83
CA LEU A 48 -1.48 -13.87 0.54
C LEU A 48 -1.25 -13.03 -0.72
N GLU A 49 -2.09 -13.22 -1.73
CA GLU A 49 -1.98 -12.41 -2.93
C GLU A 49 -2.23 -10.94 -2.63
N ARG A 50 -3.23 -10.67 -1.80
CA ARG A 50 -3.50 -9.29 -1.41
C ARG A 50 -2.33 -8.70 -0.63
N ALA A 51 -1.75 -9.49 0.27
CA ALA A 51 -0.61 -9.01 1.03
C ALA A 51 0.55 -8.68 0.11
N THR A 52 0.79 -9.53 -0.89
CA THR A 52 1.86 -9.28 -1.85
C THR A 52 1.63 -7.98 -2.59
N GLU A 53 0.42 -7.74 -3.03
CA GLU A 53 0.11 -6.50 -3.74
C GLU A 53 0.36 -5.29 -2.86
N GLN A 54 -0.02 -5.38 -1.60
CA GLN A 54 0.17 -4.27 -0.69
C GLN A 54 1.62 -4.03 -0.38
N VAL A 55 2.41 -5.09 -0.26
CA VAL A 55 3.84 -4.94 -0.05
C VAL A 55 4.49 -4.29 -1.26
N GLU A 56 4.07 -4.66 -2.45
CA GLU A 56 4.61 -4.04 -3.65
C GLU A 56 4.26 -2.56 -3.73
N GLU A 57 3.04 -2.22 -3.36
CA GLU A 57 2.65 -0.82 -3.34
C GLU A 57 3.46 -0.05 -2.30
N ALA A 58 3.65 -0.65 -1.13
CA ALA A 58 4.45 -0.01 -0.09
C ALA A 58 5.88 0.24 -0.57
N GLY A 59 6.43 -0.72 -1.32
CA GLY A 59 7.76 -0.53 -1.88
C GLY A 59 7.85 0.65 -2.81
N ARG A 60 6.84 0.80 -3.66
CA ARG A 60 6.81 1.93 -4.59
C ARG A 60 6.68 3.25 -3.83
N LEU A 61 5.87 3.26 -2.78
CA LEU A 61 5.72 4.46 -1.98
C LEU A 61 7.01 4.83 -1.27
N LEU A 62 7.73 3.84 -0.78
CA LEU A 62 9.00 4.10 -0.13
C LEU A 62 10.02 4.66 -1.11
N GLU A 63 10.03 4.14 -2.34
CA GLU A 63 10.89 4.70 -3.36
C GLU A 63 10.56 6.16 -3.64
N GLN A 64 9.27 6.43 -3.72
CA GLN A 64 8.82 7.79 -3.98
C GLN A 64 9.22 8.73 -2.85
N LEU A 65 9.07 8.26 -1.61
CA LEU A 65 9.48 9.05 -0.46
C LEU A 65 10.96 9.34 -0.48
N GLY A 66 11.75 8.36 -0.90
CA GLY A 66 13.18 8.56 -1.03
C GLY A 66 13.51 9.65 -2.03
N ARG A 67 12.82 9.65 -3.16
CA ARG A 67 13.06 10.67 -4.17
C ARG A 67 12.65 12.05 -3.67
N VAL A 68 11.53 12.12 -2.97
CA VAL A 68 11.07 13.40 -2.45
C VAL A 68 12.01 13.91 -1.37
N ALA A 69 12.50 13.01 -0.54
CA ALA A 69 13.41 13.39 0.53
C ALA A 69 14.78 13.77 0.00
N GLY A 70 15.14 13.21 -1.13
CA GLY A 70 16.42 13.49 -1.72
C GLY A 70 16.42 14.81 -2.42
#